data_07fa42062655977e080e44ed65b3e491
#
_entry.id   07fa42062655977e080e44ed65b3e491
#
_cell.length_a   1.000
_cell.length_b   1.000
_cell.length_c   1.000
_cell.angle_alpha   90.00
_cell.angle_beta   90.00
_cell.angle_gamma   90.00
#
_symmetry.space_group_name_H-M   'P 1'
#
loop_
_entity.id
_entity.type
_entity.pdbx_description
1 polymer ?
#
loop_
_entity_poly.entity_id
_entity_poly.type
_entity_poly.pdbx_seq_one_letter_code
_entity_poly.pdbx_strand_id
1 'polypeptide(L)'
;MKNLKVLLGDPRHSTVGAHSYFVPIGIGYIGSNLLKRFKKNNIELKLSVDSEEIFTLLDEWKPDIIGISNYVWNSHLSKFICEYAKKTNPNVLCVLGGPEFPAGTGAGKIENNKEDRTYDKCLQFLIDRPFVDYFAYSDGEIVFVEIVKQFIENNFSAKLMKDRDEPMKGCVSLTKEKNKIHVGEYMSRIGMGGSVKSEGRDTIPSPYTTGLLDKFLNGVFVPSFETARGCPFLCTFCDQGLDNSKITTFSVKRIAEEIAYIANKISKLKTGTKTISIFDSNWGLFEKDLRLAD
;
A
#
# COMPACT_ATOMS: atom_id res chain seq x y z
N MET A 1 -8.12 -17.16 -20.44
CA MET A 1 -7.68 -15.82 -20.00
C MET A 1 -6.35 -15.98 -19.27
N LYS A 2 -5.41 -15.06 -19.43
CA LYS A 2 -4.11 -15.11 -18.73
C LYS A 2 -4.36 -14.90 -17.22
N ASN A 3 -3.80 -15.77 -16.37
CA ASN A 3 -3.73 -15.52 -14.93
C ASN A 3 -2.74 -14.38 -14.67
N LEU A 4 -3.20 -13.31 -14.05
CA LEU A 4 -2.36 -12.18 -13.67
C LEU A 4 -1.74 -12.45 -12.31
N LYS A 5 -0.42 -12.55 -12.25
CA LYS A 5 0.33 -12.77 -11.01
C LYS A 5 0.73 -11.44 -10.38
N VAL A 6 0.25 -11.18 -9.18
CA VAL A 6 0.50 -9.95 -8.42
C VAL A 6 1.20 -10.29 -7.10
N LEU A 7 2.37 -9.69 -6.86
CA LEU A 7 3.07 -9.76 -5.59
C LEU A 7 2.95 -8.41 -4.88
N LEU A 8 2.42 -8.43 -3.65
CA LEU A 8 2.47 -7.28 -2.75
C LEU A 8 3.46 -7.57 -1.62
N GLY A 9 4.48 -6.73 -1.51
CA GLY A 9 5.55 -6.87 -0.54
C GLY A 9 5.58 -5.71 0.46
N ASP A 10 5.78 -6.05 1.74
CA ASP A 10 6.12 -5.10 2.80
C ASP A 10 7.46 -5.54 3.43
N PRO A 11 8.59 -5.36 2.67
CA PRO A 11 9.86 -5.97 3.02
C PRO A 11 10.41 -5.41 4.33
N ARG A 12 10.87 -6.32 5.18
CA ARG A 12 11.41 -6.02 6.50
C ARG A 12 12.83 -6.54 6.64
N HIS A 13 13.61 -5.81 7.43
CA HIS A 13 14.93 -6.27 7.80
C HIS A 13 14.85 -7.36 8.88
N SER A 14 15.62 -8.41 8.71
CA SER A 14 15.74 -9.55 9.64
C SER A 14 16.98 -9.44 10.54
N THR A 15 17.35 -8.23 10.97
CA THR A 15 18.48 -8.00 11.85
C THR A 15 18.13 -8.32 13.30
N VAL A 16 19.07 -8.93 14.02
CA VAL A 16 18.91 -9.26 15.44
C VAL A 16 18.56 -7.99 16.25
N GLY A 17 17.41 -8.03 16.94
CA GLY A 17 16.93 -6.93 17.80
C GLY A 17 16.14 -5.82 17.08
N ALA A 18 15.97 -5.86 15.77
CA ALA A 18 15.24 -4.86 15.01
C ALA A 18 14.13 -5.50 14.15
N HIS A 19 13.17 -6.15 14.79
CA HIS A 19 12.08 -6.80 14.08
C HIS A 19 10.77 -6.04 14.24
N SER A 20 10.15 -5.66 13.13
CA SER A 20 8.75 -5.22 13.11
C SER A 20 7.87 -6.44 12.86
N TYR A 21 7.31 -7.00 13.92
CA TYR A 21 6.47 -8.19 13.85
C TYR A 21 4.97 -7.89 13.73
N PHE A 22 4.59 -6.80 13.10
CA PHE A 22 3.18 -6.51 12.88
C PHE A 22 2.67 -7.17 11.61
N VAL A 23 1.42 -7.65 11.65
CA VAL A 23 0.73 -8.13 10.45
C VAL A 23 0.67 -6.99 9.41
N PRO A 24 1.00 -7.23 8.14
CA PRO A 24 1.11 -6.18 7.11
C PRO A 24 -0.27 -5.75 6.59
N ILE A 25 -1.04 -5.02 7.39
CA ILE A 25 -2.42 -4.62 7.06
C ILE A 25 -2.50 -3.74 5.81
N GLY A 26 -1.50 -2.90 5.54
CA GLY A 26 -1.48 -2.02 4.38
C GLY A 26 -1.59 -2.79 3.06
N ILE A 27 -0.67 -3.75 2.84
CA ILE A 27 -0.74 -4.61 1.64
C ILE A 27 -1.94 -5.56 1.69
N GLY A 28 -2.44 -5.88 2.89
CA GLY A 28 -3.68 -6.62 3.08
C GLY A 28 -4.91 -5.88 2.54
N TYR A 29 -5.07 -4.60 2.86
CA TYR A 29 -6.16 -3.76 2.34
C TYR A 29 -6.08 -3.59 0.82
N ILE A 30 -4.88 -3.34 0.29
CA ILE A 30 -4.66 -3.27 -1.17
C ILE A 30 -5.10 -4.58 -1.83
N GLY A 31 -4.61 -5.71 -1.33
CA GLY A 31 -4.90 -7.03 -1.87
C GLY A 31 -6.38 -7.39 -1.79
N SER A 32 -7.04 -7.14 -0.66
CA SER A 32 -8.46 -7.46 -0.49
C SER A 32 -9.36 -6.63 -1.41
N ASN A 33 -9.03 -5.34 -1.60
CA ASN A 33 -9.77 -4.49 -2.54
C ASN A 33 -9.52 -4.91 -4.00
N LEU A 34 -8.28 -5.27 -4.34
CA LEU A 34 -7.93 -5.78 -5.65
C LEU A 34 -8.76 -7.03 -6.00
N LEU A 35 -8.77 -8.02 -5.13
CA LEU A 35 -9.53 -9.27 -5.33
C LEU A 35 -11.04 -9.02 -5.44
N LYS A 36 -11.59 -8.04 -4.70
CA LYS A 36 -13.00 -7.64 -4.84
C LYS A 36 -13.30 -7.07 -6.22
N ARG A 37 -12.42 -6.20 -6.74
CA ARG A 37 -12.65 -5.46 -7.99
C ARG A 37 -12.49 -6.33 -9.22
N PHE A 38 -11.62 -7.32 -9.18
CA PHE A 38 -11.27 -8.16 -10.33
C PHE A 38 -11.74 -9.60 -10.22
N LYS A 39 -12.87 -9.85 -9.54
CA LYS A 39 -13.46 -11.20 -9.36
C LYS A 39 -13.60 -12.05 -10.62
N LYS A 40 -13.76 -11.42 -11.79
CA LYS A 40 -13.90 -12.09 -13.10
C LYS A 40 -12.55 -12.34 -13.79
N ASN A 41 -11.49 -11.69 -13.34
CA ASN A 41 -10.16 -11.87 -13.89
C ASN A 41 -9.40 -12.80 -12.94
N ASN A 42 -8.77 -13.83 -13.48
CA ASN A 42 -7.95 -14.73 -12.70
C ASN A 42 -6.73 -13.98 -12.18
N ILE A 43 -6.84 -13.38 -10.98
CA ILE A 43 -5.72 -12.76 -10.26
C ILE A 43 -5.21 -13.77 -9.26
N GLU A 44 -3.94 -14.11 -9.39
CA GLU A 44 -3.19 -14.86 -8.41
C GLU A 44 -2.37 -13.86 -7.59
N LEU A 45 -2.75 -13.70 -6.31
CA LEU A 45 -2.16 -12.72 -5.40
C LEU A 45 -1.31 -13.42 -4.35
N LYS A 46 -0.07 -12.94 -4.19
CA LYS A 46 0.78 -13.31 -3.05
C LYS A 46 1.16 -12.08 -2.25
N LEU A 47 1.22 -12.23 -0.92
CA LEU A 47 1.69 -11.21 0.01
C LEU A 47 2.98 -11.71 0.65
N SER A 48 3.97 -10.84 0.86
CA SER A 48 5.16 -11.19 1.63
C SER A 48 5.71 -10.00 2.41
N VAL A 49 6.33 -10.30 3.56
CA VAL A 49 7.12 -9.36 4.38
C VAL A 49 8.58 -9.80 4.46
N ASP A 50 8.85 -11.03 4.08
CA ASP A 50 10.18 -11.62 4.09
C ASP A 50 10.88 -11.34 2.77
N SER A 51 12.05 -10.71 2.84
CA SER A 51 12.82 -10.36 1.65
C SER A 51 13.33 -11.59 0.89
N GLU A 52 13.69 -12.68 1.58
CA GLU A 52 14.13 -13.92 0.94
C GLU A 52 12.96 -14.59 0.20
N GLU A 53 11.76 -14.64 0.84
CA GLU A 53 10.55 -15.10 0.16
C GLU A 53 10.24 -14.23 -1.08
N ILE A 54 10.40 -12.90 -0.98
CA ILE A 54 10.18 -12.00 -2.12
C ILE A 54 11.13 -12.34 -3.28
N PHE A 55 12.44 -12.50 -3.04
CA PHE A 55 13.39 -12.87 -4.08
C PHE A 55 13.09 -14.24 -4.69
N THR A 56 12.77 -15.23 -3.87
CA THR A 56 12.33 -16.55 -4.34
C THR A 56 11.10 -16.45 -5.26
N LEU A 57 10.13 -15.63 -4.88
CA LEU A 57 8.94 -15.41 -5.71
C LEU A 57 9.24 -14.71 -7.03
N LEU A 58 10.21 -13.80 -7.05
CA LEU A 58 10.66 -13.15 -8.27
C LEU A 58 11.31 -14.14 -9.24
N ASP A 59 12.12 -15.06 -8.73
CA ASP A 59 12.85 -16.04 -9.55
C ASP A 59 11.94 -17.17 -10.04
N GLU A 60 11.15 -17.76 -9.16
CA GLU A 60 10.42 -18.99 -9.43
C GLU A 60 9.00 -18.72 -9.92
N TRP A 61 8.27 -17.82 -9.23
CA TRP A 61 6.87 -17.55 -9.55
C TRP A 61 6.70 -16.49 -10.62
N LYS A 62 7.66 -15.56 -10.78
CA LYS A 62 7.73 -14.54 -11.83
C LYS A 62 6.44 -13.72 -11.93
N PRO A 63 6.17 -12.83 -10.99
CA PRO A 63 4.99 -11.97 -11.00
C PRO A 63 4.97 -11.05 -12.23
N ASP A 64 3.77 -10.72 -12.70
CA ASP A 64 3.56 -9.72 -13.75
C ASP A 64 3.61 -8.30 -13.18
N ILE A 65 3.16 -8.13 -11.94
CA ILE A 65 3.14 -6.85 -11.20
C ILE A 65 3.71 -7.08 -9.80
N ILE A 66 4.56 -6.18 -9.35
CA ILE A 66 4.97 -6.08 -7.95
C ILE A 66 4.56 -4.73 -7.38
N GLY A 67 3.96 -4.74 -6.19
CA GLY A 67 3.67 -3.55 -5.38
C GLY A 67 4.44 -3.64 -4.08
N ILE A 68 5.40 -2.75 -3.85
CA ILE A 68 6.30 -2.81 -2.70
C ILE A 68 6.10 -1.57 -1.84
N SER A 69 5.91 -1.77 -0.53
CA SER A 69 5.86 -0.67 0.44
C SER A 69 7.22 0.01 0.57
N ASN A 70 7.20 1.33 0.66
CA ASN A 70 8.40 2.15 0.74
C ASN A 70 8.33 3.09 1.95
N TYR A 71 9.04 2.70 2.99
CA TYR A 71 9.22 3.44 4.23
C TYR A 71 10.69 3.83 4.41
N VAL A 72 10.97 4.78 5.29
CA VAL A 72 12.35 5.23 5.58
C VAL A 72 13.28 4.06 5.95
N TRP A 73 12.76 3.08 6.68
CA TRP A 73 13.53 1.93 7.13
C TRP A 73 13.76 0.84 6.08
N ASN A 74 12.97 0.78 5.00
CA ASN A 74 13.13 -0.22 3.94
C ASN A 74 13.36 0.37 2.55
N SER A 75 13.57 1.68 2.42
CA SER A 75 13.65 2.39 1.14
C SER A 75 14.74 1.85 0.22
N HIS A 76 15.92 1.49 0.76
CA HIS A 76 16.99 0.88 -0.03
C HIS A 76 16.64 -0.54 -0.47
N LEU A 77 16.00 -1.32 0.41
CA LEU A 77 15.58 -2.68 0.11
C LEU A 77 14.47 -2.69 -0.95
N SER A 78 13.50 -1.78 -0.85
CA SER A 78 12.42 -1.63 -1.83
C SER A 78 12.97 -1.26 -3.22
N LYS A 79 13.95 -0.36 -3.27
CA LYS A 79 14.69 -0.03 -4.51
C LYS A 79 15.37 -1.26 -5.08
N PHE A 80 16.12 -2.01 -4.26
CA PHE A 80 16.84 -3.18 -4.68
C PHE A 80 15.94 -4.30 -5.19
N ILE A 81 14.78 -4.51 -4.54
CA ILE A 81 13.76 -5.47 -5.00
C ILE A 81 13.27 -5.11 -6.41
N CYS A 82 12.96 -3.84 -6.68
CA CYS A 82 12.53 -3.40 -8.00
C CYS A 82 13.64 -3.59 -9.06
N GLU A 83 14.86 -3.27 -8.71
CA GLU A 83 16.04 -3.49 -9.58
C GLU A 83 16.21 -4.98 -9.92
N TYR A 84 16.17 -5.84 -8.91
CA TYR A 84 16.28 -7.28 -9.07
C TYR A 84 15.12 -7.84 -9.91
N ALA A 85 13.91 -7.42 -9.63
CA ALA A 85 12.72 -7.83 -10.38
C ALA A 85 12.85 -7.50 -11.88
N LYS A 86 13.33 -6.30 -12.24
CA LYS A 86 13.57 -5.91 -13.64
C LYS A 86 14.71 -6.68 -14.29
N LYS A 87 15.74 -7.06 -13.54
CA LYS A 87 16.84 -7.91 -14.05
C LYS A 87 16.35 -9.33 -14.34
N THR A 88 15.50 -9.87 -13.47
CA THR A 88 14.94 -11.22 -13.61
C THR A 88 13.82 -11.28 -14.67
N ASN A 89 12.97 -10.28 -14.70
CA ASN A 89 11.88 -10.14 -15.68
C ASN A 89 11.74 -8.68 -16.13
N PRO A 90 12.31 -8.27 -17.28
CA PRO A 90 12.21 -6.89 -17.77
C PRO A 90 10.77 -6.40 -18.01
N ASN A 91 9.81 -7.32 -18.16
CA ASN A 91 8.40 -6.99 -18.40
C ASN A 91 7.58 -6.84 -17.12
N VAL A 92 8.14 -7.10 -15.93
CA VAL A 92 7.41 -6.90 -14.66
C VAL A 92 7.10 -5.42 -14.47
N LEU A 93 5.88 -5.11 -14.01
CA LEU A 93 5.52 -3.76 -13.61
C LEU A 93 5.92 -3.54 -12.15
N CYS A 94 6.82 -2.57 -11.89
CA CYS A 94 7.31 -2.25 -10.56
C CYS A 94 6.62 -1.00 -10.02
N VAL A 95 5.89 -1.16 -8.93
CA VAL A 95 5.16 -0.09 -8.24
C VAL A 95 5.68 0.06 -6.81
N LEU A 96 6.07 1.26 -6.43
CA LEU A 96 6.31 1.63 -5.04
C LEU A 96 5.14 2.44 -4.50
N GLY A 97 4.93 2.39 -3.20
CA GLY A 97 3.99 3.24 -2.48
C GLY A 97 4.33 3.27 -0.99
N GLY A 98 3.91 4.32 -0.31
CA GLY A 98 4.20 4.49 1.11
C GLY A 98 4.73 5.89 1.42
N PRO A 99 5.00 6.20 2.71
CA PRO A 99 5.28 7.55 3.16
C PRO A 99 6.66 8.08 2.78
N GLU A 100 7.61 7.22 2.44
CA GLU A 100 8.96 7.65 2.03
C GLU A 100 8.95 8.13 0.58
N PHE A 101 8.34 9.30 0.38
CA PHE A 101 8.32 10.03 -0.87
C PHE A 101 8.42 11.53 -0.59
N PRO A 102 9.19 12.30 -1.37
CA PRO A 102 9.45 13.71 -1.07
C PRO A 102 8.21 14.62 -0.98
N ALA A 103 7.10 14.21 -1.56
CA ALA A 103 5.82 14.93 -1.44
C ALA A 103 5.05 14.57 -0.15
N GLY A 104 5.59 13.68 0.69
CA GLY A 104 4.93 13.21 1.91
C GLY A 104 3.76 12.26 1.63
N THR A 105 3.00 11.96 2.69
CA THR A 105 1.82 11.05 2.63
C THR A 105 0.53 11.75 2.25
N GLY A 106 0.57 13.05 2.07
CA GLY A 106 -0.57 13.87 1.76
C GLY A 106 -0.73 14.18 0.29
N ALA A 107 -1.85 14.79 -0.05
CA ALA A 107 -2.15 15.32 -1.37
C ALA A 107 -1.35 16.60 -1.67
N GLY A 108 -0.16 16.75 -1.12
CA GLY A 108 0.71 17.87 -1.41
C GLY A 108 0.77 18.06 -2.91
N LYS A 109 0.42 19.23 -3.40
CA LYS A 109 0.51 19.54 -4.81
C LYS A 109 1.96 19.45 -5.23
N ILE A 110 2.31 18.43 -5.97
CA ILE A 110 3.60 18.35 -6.64
C ILE A 110 3.53 19.31 -7.81
N GLU A 111 3.72 20.58 -7.53
CA GLU A 111 3.71 21.64 -8.53
C GLU A 111 5.14 21.91 -9.01
N ASN A 112 5.28 22.17 -10.29
CA ASN A 112 6.57 22.65 -10.84
C ASN A 112 6.75 24.13 -10.49
N ASN A 113 6.83 24.43 -9.19
CA ASN A 113 7.04 25.77 -8.66
C ASN A 113 8.51 25.92 -8.28
N LYS A 114 9.15 26.99 -8.78
CA LYS A 114 10.57 27.28 -8.50
C LYS A 114 10.87 27.55 -7.03
N GLU A 115 9.87 27.94 -6.24
CA GLU A 115 10.00 28.21 -4.80
C GLU A 115 9.84 26.94 -3.96
N ASP A 116 9.04 25.98 -4.43
CA ASP A 116 8.85 24.69 -3.77
C ASP A 116 9.67 23.62 -4.49
N ARG A 117 10.78 23.23 -3.87
CA ARG A 117 11.68 22.20 -4.40
C ARG A 117 11.10 20.79 -4.38
N THR A 118 9.82 20.62 -4.06
CA THR A 118 9.18 19.29 -3.96
C THR A 118 9.21 18.56 -5.29
N TYR A 119 8.94 19.27 -6.40
CA TYR A 119 9.02 18.67 -7.73
C TYR A 119 10.42 18.11 -8.04
N ASP A 120 11.47 18.91 -7.79
CA ASP A 120 12.86 18.52 -8.06
C ASP A 120 13.29 17.34 -7.18
N LYS A 121 12.86 17.32 -5.92
CA LYS A 121 13.11 16.20 -5.01
C LYS A 121 12.40 14.93 -5.48
N CYS A 122 11.15 15.03 -5.96
CA CYS A 122 10.42 13.91 -6.52
C CYS A 122 11.07 13.38 -7.80
N LEU A 123 11.52 14.29 -8.68
CA LEU A 123 12.27 13.94 -9.88
C LEU A 123 13.55 13.19 -9.52
N GLN A 124 14.36 13.74 -8.61
CA GLN A 124 15.61 13.10 -8.18
C GLN A 124 15.37 11.75 -7.52
N PHE A 125 14.33 11.65 -6.68
CA PHE A 125 13.94 10.37 -6.05
C PHE A 125 13.67 9.28 -7.08
N LEU A 126 12.99 9.61 -8.19
CA LEU A 126 12.70 8.65 -9.25
C LEU A 126 13.89 8.40 -10.17
N ILE A 127 14.74 9.40 -10.42
CA ILE A 127 16.01 9.22 -11.14
C ILE A 127 16.90 8.21 -10.40
N ASP A 128 16.96 8.29 -9.08
CA ASP A 128 17.72 7.36 -8.24
C ASP A 128 17.11 5.94 -8.19
N ARG A 129 15.88 5.78 -8.73
CA ARG A 129 15.11 4.51 -8.77
C ARG A 129 14.62 4.18 -10.18
N PRO A 130 15.50 4.04 -11.17
CA PRO A 130 15.14 3.93 -12.59
C PRO A 130 14.36 2.65 -12.94
N PHE A 131 14.30 1.69 -12.02
CA PHE A 131 13.57 0.43 -12.15
C PHE A 131 12.12 0.51 -11.62
N VAL A 132 11.75 1.62 -10.98
CA VAL A 132 10.39 1.88 -10.53
C VAL A 132 9.60 2.46 -11.70
N ASP A 133 8.51 1.80 -12.07
CA ASP A 133 7.64 2.28 -13.15
C ASP A 133 6.68 3.37 -12.65
N TYR A 134 6.08 3.17 -11.49
CA TYR A 134 5.15 4.10 -10.86
C TYR A 134 5.38 4.18 -9.35
N PHE A 135 5.28 5.38 -8.81
CA PHE A 135 5.15 5.61 -7.38
C PHE A 135 3.71 6.02 -7.07
N ALA A 136 3.00 5.20 -6.29
CA ALA A 136 1.63 5.47 -5.82
C ALA A 136 1.69 6.46 -4.65
N TYR A 137 1.29 7.73 -4.88
CA TYR A 137 1.31 8.79 -3.86
C TYR A 137 -0.06 9.08 -3.26
N SER A 138 -1.13 8.50 -3.81
CA SER A 138 -2.47 8.44 -3.21
C SER A 138 -2.69 7.13 -2.45
N ASP A 139 -3.85 6.95 -1.81
CA ASP A 139 -4.17 5.72 -1.06
C ASP A 139 -4.04 4.47 -1.94
N GLY A 140 -3.16 3.55 -1.54
CA GLY A 140 -2.79 2.38 -2.32
C GLY A 140 -3.96 1.47 -2.69
N GLU A 141 -4.98 1.39 -1.84
CA GLU A 141 -6.18 0.59 -2.06
C GLU A 141 -6.94 0.97 -3.32
N ILE A 142 -6.86 2.24 -3.72
CA ILE A 142 -7.54 2.77 -4.92
C ILE A 142 -6.59 2.76 -6.10
N VAL A 143 -5.41 3.30 -5.90
CA VAL A 143 -4.41 3.49 -6.97
C VAL A 143 -3.97 2.16 -7.55
N PHE A 144 -3.74 1.16 -6.71
CA PHE A 144 -3.28 -0.14 -7.19
C PHE A 144 -4.33 -0.86 -8.05
N VAL A 145 -5.62 -0.65 -7.76
CA VAL A 145 -6.73 -1.12 -8.62
C VAL A 145 -6.67 -0.45 -9.98
N GLU A 146 -6.45 0.87 -10.04
CA GLU A 146 -6.33 1.59 -11.31
C GLU A 146 -5.10 1.14 -12.11
N ILE A 147 -3.95 0.96 -11.45
CA ILE A 147 -2.74 0.44 -12.10
C ILE A 147 -2.99 -0.93 -12.73
N VAL A 148 -3.60 -1.86 -11.99
CA VAL A 148 -3.92 -3.20 -12.51
C VAL A 148 -4.90 -3.14 -13.68
N LYS A 149 -5.92 -2.26 -13.59
CA LYS A 149 -6.85 -2.03 -14.70
C LYS A 149 -6.11 -1.56 -15.94
N GLN A 150 -5.27 -0.55 -15.84
CA GLN A 150 -4.47 -0.03 -16.94
C GLN A 150 -3.50 -1.08 -17.50
N PHE A 151 -2.92 -1.93 -16.65
CA PHE A 151 -2.05 -3.01 -17.08
C PHE A 151 -2.80 -4.04 -17.94
N ILE A 152 -4.03 -4.40 -17.54
CA ILE A 152 -4.89 -5.30 -18.31
C ILE A 152 -5.29 -4.65 -19.65
N GLU A 153 -5.71 -3.38 -19.65
CA GLU A 153 -6.09 -2.62 -20.84
C GLU A 153 -4.94 -2.43 -21.83
N ASN A 154 -3.69 -2.46 -21.35
CA ASN A 154 -2.48 -2.41 -22.17
C ASN A 154 -1.89 -3.81 -22.45
N ASN A 155 -2.74 -4.82 -22.59
CA ASN A 155 -2.37 -6.19 -22.98
C ASN A 155 -1.33 -6.84 -22.04
N PHE A 156 -1.41 -6.57 -20.74
CA PHE A 156 -0.48 -7.10 -19.72
C PHE A 156 0.98 -6.72 -20.01
N SER A 157 1.22 -5.50 -20.49
CA SER A 157 2.54 -5.02 -20.88
C SER A 157 2.91 -3.71 -20.16
N ALA A 158 3.88 -3.80 -19.24
CA ALA A 158 4.47 -2.62 -18.60
C ALA A 158 5.09 -1.67 -19.64
N LYS A 159 5.68 -2.24 -20.70
CA LYS A 159 6.25 -1.44 -21.80
C LYS A 159 5.20 -0.59 -22.49
N LEU A 160 4.05 -1.18 -22.89
CA LEU A 160 2.99 -0.42 -23.56
C LEU A 160 2.41 0.69 -22.66
N MET A 161 2.27 0.43 -21.36
CA MET A 161 1.85 1.47 -20.41
C MET A 161 2.83 2.65 -20.39
N LYS A 162 4.13 2.38 -20.33
CA LYS A 162 5.17 3.41 -20.31
C LYS A 162 5.35 4.10 -21.65
N ASP A 163 5.12 3.40 -22.76
CA ASP A 163 5.24 3.94 -24.11
C ASP A 163 4.18 5.01 -24.41
N ARG A 164 3.08 5.07 -23.67
CA ARG A 164 2.10 6.16 -23.76
C ARG A 164 2.66 7.49 -23.31
N ASP A 165 3.63 7.48 -22.38
CA ASP A 165 4.27 8.67 -21.80
C ASP A 165 3.27 9.68 -21.23
N GLU A 166 2.27 9.17 -20.52
CA GLU A 166 1.14 9.94 -19.96
C GLU A 166 1.07 9.81 -18.44
N PRO A 167 0.52 10.83 -17.74
CA PRO A 167 0.29 10.74 -16.30
C PRO A 167 -0.69 9.61 -15.93
N MET A 168 -0.32 8.81 -14.93
CA MET A 168 -1.18 7.79 -14.33
C MET A 168 -1.87 8.34 -13.09
N LYS A 169 -3.20 8.24 -12.99
CA LYS A 169 -3.96 8.70 -11.82
C LYS A 169 -3.41 8.12 -10.53
N GLY A 170 -3.23 8.98 -9.53
CA GLY A 170 -2.70 8.63 -8.21
C GLY A 170 -1.22 8.27 -8.17
N CYS A 171 -0.50 8.39 -9.28
CA CYS A 171 0.89 8.02 -9.40
C CYS A 171 1.79 9.16 -9.86
N VAL A 172 3.07 9.02 -9.52
CA VAL A 172 4.16 9.80 -10.12
C VAL A 172 5.07 8.83 -10.86
N SER A 173 5.56 9.22 -12.04
CA SER A 173 6.47 8.42 -12.86
C SER A 173 7.44 9.29 -13.64
N LEU A 174 8.57 8.74 -14.05
CA LEU A 174 9.47 9.44 -14.98
C LEU A 174 8.87 9.47 -16.39
N THR A 175 9.09 10.59 -17.10
CA THR A 175 8.90 10.64 -18.56
C THR A 175 9.86 9.69 -19.26
N LYS A 176 9.61 9.37 -20.53
CA LYS A 176 10.53 8.54 -21.34
C LYS A 176 11.96 9.08 -21.36
N GLU A 177 12.10 10.38 -21.48
CA GLU A 177 13.41 11.04 -21.50
C GLU A 177 14.07 11.10 -20.12
N LYS A 178 13.35 10.73 -19.06
CA LYS A 178 13.80 10.72 -17.65
C LYS A 178 14.33 12.07 -17.15
N ASN A 179 13.91 13.16 -17.76
CA ASN A 179 14.29 14.53 -17.40
C ASN A 179 13.18 15.28 -16.70
N LYS A 180 11.97 14.70 -16.63
CA LYS A 180 10.77 15.22 -15.98
C LYS A 180 9.98 14.10 -15.32
N ILE A 181 8.97 14.48 -14.55
CA ILE A 181 7.99 13.55 -13.99
C ILE A 181 6.59 13.84 -14.52
N HIS A 182 5.85 12.79 -14.74
CA HIS A 182 4.40 12.82 -14.83
C HIS A 182 3.82 12.78 -13.42
N VAL A 183 2.95 13.72 -13.11
CA VAL A 183 2.17 13.74 -11.86
C VAL A 183 0.72 13.49 -12.25
N GLY A 184 0.19 12.34 -11.91
CA GLY A 184 -1.21 12.00 -12.15
C GLY A 184 -2.15 12.74 -11.20
N GLU A 185 -3.42 12.83 -11.58
CA GLU A 185 -4.45 13.40 -10.72
C GLU A 185 -4.51 12.64 -9.37
N TYR A 186 -4.55 13.39 -8.26
CA TYR A 186 -4.71 12.80 -6.94
C TYR A 186 -6.05 12.06 -6.80
N MET A 187 -6.00 10.83 -6.32
CA MET A 187 -7.19 10.04 -6.07
C MET A 187 -7.61 10.19 -4.61
N SER A 188 -8.74 10.82 -4.38
CA SER A 188 -9.27 11.03 -3.03
C SER A 188 -9.49 9.69 -2.31
N ARG A 189 -9.17 9.68 -1.03
CA ARG A 189 -9.36 8.54 -0.12
C ARG A 189 -10.80 8.04 -0.13
N ILE A 190 -10.99 6.72 -0.06
CA ILE A 190 -12.33 6.12 0.11
C ILE A 190 -12.97 6.66 1.39
N GLY A 191 -14.21 7.11 1.30
CA GLY A 191 -14.93 7.75 2.39
C GLY A 191 -14.80 9.28 2.45
N MET A 192 -13.97 9.88 1.58
CA MET A 192 -13.86 11.33 1.41
C MET A 192 -14.68 11.77 0.18
N GLY A 193 -15.73 12.52 0.41
CA GLY A 193 -16.47 13.24 -0.63
C GLY A 193 -17.64 12.50 -1.27
N GLY A 194 -18.72 13.13 -1.28
CA GLY A 194 -19.96 13.26 -2.06
C GLY A 194 -20.65 12.03 -2.63
N SER A 195 -20.00 11.08 -3.20
CA SER A 195 -20.66 10.01 -3.97
C SER A 195 -20.72 8.63 -3.28
N VAL A 196 -20.02 8.45 -2.18
CA VAL A 196 -20.00 7.18 -1.42
C VAL A 196 -20.36 7.42 0.05
N LYS A 197 -21.36 8.29 0.28
CA LYS A 197 -21.78 8.68 1.64
C LYS A 197 -22.35 7.53 2.49
N SER A 198 -22.72 6.41 1.90
CA SER A 198 -23.41 5.32 2.61
C SER A 198 -22.50 4.22 3.12
N GLU A 199 -21.30 4.02 2.56
CA GLU A 199 -20.50 2.83 2.83
C GLU A 199 -19.15 3.13 3.46
N GLY A 200 -18.65 4.37 3.41
CA GLY A 200 -17.38 4.76 4.01
C GLY A 200 -16.21 3.85 3.60
N ARG A 201 -15.28 3.63 4.53
CA ARG A 201 -14.15 2.71 4.32
C ARG A 201 -14.56 1.23 4.30
N ASP A 202 -15.75 0.88 4.76
CA ASP A 202 -16.25 -0.50 4.77
C ASP A 202 -16.42 -1.08 3.36
N THR A 203 -16.36 -0.25 2.32
CA THR A 203 -16.29 -0.73 0.93
C THR A 203 -15.03 -1.53 0.63
N ILE A 204 -13.95 -1.34 1.38
CA ILE A 204 -12.73 -2.15 1.29
C ILE A 204 -12.97 -3.44 2.08
N PRO A 205 -12.90 -4.63 1.47
CA PRO A 205 -13.07 -5.88 2.22
C PRO A 205 -12.03 -6.04 3.32
N SER A 206 -12.40 -6.69 4.41
CA SER A 206 -11.45 -7.02 5.46
C SER A 206 -10.40 -8.01 4.98
N PRO A 207 -9.12 -7.69 5.09
CA PRO A 207 -8.08 -8.66 4.79
C PRO A 207 -8.03 -9.79 5.81
N TYR A 208 -8.62 -9.60 7.00
CA TYR A 208 -8.76 -10.63 8.03
C TYR A 208 -9.93 -11.57 7.74
N THR A 209 -11.15 -11.04 7.67
CA THR A 209 -12.35 -11.88 7.49
C THR A 209 -12.40 -12.57 6.12
N THR A 210 -11.64 -12.08 5.13
CA THR A 210 -11.42 -12.77 3.85
C THR A 210 -10.35 -13.86 3.92
N GLY A 211 -9.64 -14.00 5.04
CA GLY A 211 -8.55 -14.96 5.23
C GLY A 211 -7.23 -14.60 4.55
N LEU A 212 -7.15 -13.44 3.89
CA LEU A 212 -5.96 -13.04 3.13
C LEU A 212 -4.71 -12.90 4.01
N LEU A 213 -4.88 -12.52 5.28
CA LEU A 213 -3.79 -12.35 6.25
C LEU A 213 -3.58 -13.56 7.17
N ASP A 214 -4.26 -14.68 6.95
CA ASP A 214 -4.21 -15.86 7.83
C ASP A 214 -2.78 -16.39 8.03
N LYS A 215 -1.95 -16.36 7.00
CA LYS A 215 -0.56 -16.83 7.10
C LYS A 215 0.28 -16.05 8.13
N PHE A 216 -0.11 -14.80 8.43
CA PHE A 216 0.57 -13.94 9.39
C PHE A 216 -0.02 -14.06 10.82
N LEU A 217 -1.18 -14.73 11.00
CA LEU A 217 -1.78 -14.99 12.31
C LEU A 217 -1.21 -16.29 12.93
N ASN A 218 0.11 -16.41 12.94
CA ASN A 218 0.85 -17.62 13.32
C ASN A 218 1.52 -17.52 14.71
N GLY A 219 1.27 -16.42 15.44
CA GLY A 219 1.85 -16.18 16.77
C GLY A 219 3.20 -15.47 16.75
N VAL A 220 3.84 -15.35 15.60
CA VAL A 220 5.06 -14.56 15.43
C VAL A 220 4.72 -13.08 15.23
N PHE A 221 3.74 -12.81 14.38
CA PHE A 221 3.31 -11.45 14.10
C PHE A 221 2.26 -10.97 15.09
N VAL A 222 2.37 -9.70 15.51
CA VAL A 222 1.35 -9.01 16.28
C VAL A 222 0.25 -8.55 15.33
N PRO A 223 -0.99 -9.07 15.48
CA PRO A 223 -2.10 -8.56 14.70
C PRO A 223 -2.32 -7.09 14.95
N SER A 224 -2.68 -6.36 13.91
CA SER A 224 -2.94 -4.93 14.00
C SER A 224 -4.17 -4.58 13.19
N PHE A 225 -4.91 -3.56 13.59
CA PHE A 225 -6.04 -3.02 12.84
C PHE A 225 -6.06 -1.50 12.90
N GLU A 226 -6.83 -0.92 12.01
CA GLU A 226 -7.07 0.50 11.85
C GLU A 226 -8.56 0.78 12.05
N THR A 227 -8.93 1.70 12.92
CA THR A 227 -10.33 2.13 13.07
C THR A 227 -10.61 3.42 12.32
N ALA A 228 -9.56 4.24 12.17
CA ALA A 228 -9.63 5.52 11.49
C ALA A 228 -8.30 5.82 10.79
N ARG A 229 -8.36 6.53 9.68
CA ARG A 229 -7.19 7.05 8.98
C ARG A 229 -7.32 8.55 8.79
N GLY A 230 -6.21 9.24 9.02
CA GLY A 230 -6.11 10.69 8.99
C GLY A 230 -5.95 11.27 10.41
N CYS A 231 -5.54 12.53 10.48
CA CYS A 231 -5.35 13.24 11.73
C CYS A 231 -5.90 14.67 11.59
N PRO A 232 -6.72 15.16 12.53
CA PRO A 232 -7.27 16.51 12.45
C PRO A 232 -6.29 17.58 12.93
N PHE A 233 -5.18 17.16 13.53
CA PHE A 233 -4.19 18.08 14.10
C PHE A 233 -3.12 18.44 13.07
N LEU A 234 -2.76 19.72 13.02
CA LEU A 234 -1.75 20.26 12.13
C LEU A 234 -0.46 20.52 12.90
N CYS A 235 0.10 19.49 13.55
CA CYS A 235 1.34 19.62 14.30
C CYS A 235 2.51 19.93 13.37
N THR A 236 3.25 21.00 13.60
CA THR A 236 4.31 21.53 12.73
C THR A 236 5.49 20.57 12.52
N PHE A 237 5.64 19.58 13.37
CA PHE A 237 6.70 18.56 13.33
C PHE A 237 6.24 17.22 12.75
N CYS A 238 4.96 17.09 12.33
CA CYS A 238 4.35 15.81 11.97
C CYS A 238 3.88 15.80 10.52
N ASP A 239 4.36 14.85 9.74
CA ASP A 239 3.95 14.67 8.33
C ASP A 239 2.51 14.20 8.17
N GLN A 240 1.91 13.61 9.21
CA GLN A 240 0.55 13.07 9.16
C GLN A 240 -0.55 14.14 8.99
N GLY A 241 -0.28 15.38 9.42
CA GLY A 241 -1.27 16.47 9.48
C GLY A 241 -1.34 17.34 8.22
N LEU A 242 -0.29 17.37 7.40
CA LEU A 242 -0.14 18.41 6.38
C LEU A 242 -1.21 18.39 5.28
N ASP A 243 -1.77 17.21 4.93
CA ASP A 243 -2.80 17.10 3.90
C ASP A 243 -3.95 16.13 4.25
N ASN A 244 -3.89 15.51 5.41
CA ASN A 244 -4.82 14.46 5.84
C ASN A 244 -5.74 14.89 6.99
N SER A 245 -6.11 16.18 7.05
CA SER A 245 -7.02 16.71 8.07
C SER A 245 -8.41 16.05 8.04
N LYS A 246 -8.78 15.40 6.96
CA LYS A 246 -10.04 14.67 6.84
C LYS A 246 -9.89 13.24 7.31
N ILE A 247 -10.58 12.93 8.40
CA ILE A 247 -10.60 11.58 8.96
C ILE A 247 -11.65 10.75 8.24
N THR A 248 -11.27 9.51 7.93
CA THR A 248 -12.18 8.48 7.42
C THR A 248 -12.15 7.29 8.38
N THR A 249 -13.31 6.68 8.64
CA THR A 249 -13.44 5.63 9.65
C THR A 249 -14.03 4.36 9.07
N PHE A 250 -13.68 3.22 9.65
CA PHE A 250 -14.45 1.99 9.54
C PHE A 250 -15.62 2.00 10.53
N SER A 251 -16.65 1.23 10.23
CA SER A 251 -17.77 1.04 11.17
C SER A 251 -17.36 0.21 12.39
N VAL A 252 -18.01 0.44 13.53
CA VAL A 252 -17.81 -0.36 14.74
C VAL A 252 -18.07 -1.84 14.45
N LYS A 253 -19.12 -2.16 13.68
CA LYS A 253 -19.46 -3.53 13.28
C LYS A 253 -18.29 -4.21 12.58
N ARG A 254 -17.70 -3.52 11.57
CA ARG A 254 -16.57 -4.04 10.81
C ARG A 254 -15.37 -4.33 11.70
N ILE A 255 -15.03 -3.41 12.62
CA ILE A 255 -13.89 -3.54 13.51
C ILE A 255 -14.12 -4.68 14.51
N ALA A 256 -15.33 -4.79 15.08
CA ALA A 256 -15.69 -5.88 15.98
C ALA A 256 -15.58 -7.24 15.29
N GLU A 257 -16.01 -7.37 14.02
CA GLU A 257 -15.85 -8.59 13.24
C GLU A 257 -14.37 -8.94 13.00
N GLU A 258 -13.51 -7.96 12.74
CA GLU A 258 -12.06 -8.18 12.59
C GLU A 258 -11.41 -8.62 13.90
N ILE A 259 -11.70 -7.94 15.01
CA ILE A 259 -11.20 -8.29 16.34
C ILE A 259 -11.63 -9.73 16.71
N ALA A 260 -12.91 -10.07 16.54
CA ALA A 260 -13.41 -11.40 16.81
C ALA A 260 -12.73 -12.47 15.95
N TYR A 261 -12.49 -12.17 14.65
CA TYR A 261 -11.78 -13.07 13.75
C TYR A 261 -10.34 -13.31 14.22
N ILE A 262 -9.61 -12.23 14.50
CA ILE A 262 -8.23 -12.27 14.98
C ILE A 262 -8.17 -13.06 16.30
N ALA A 263 -9.02 -12.71 17.28
CA ALA A 263 -9.06 -13.37 18.57
C ALA A 263 -9.32 -14.88 18.44
N ASN A 264 -10.25 -15.30 17.57
CA ASN A 264 -10.53 -16.73 17.31
C ASN A 264 -9.31 -17.44 16.71
N LYS A 265 -8.53 -16.77 15.85
CA LYS A 265 -7.32 -17.36 15.26
C LYS A 265 -6.20 -17.49 16.27
N ILE A 266 -5.85 -16.42 16.97
CA ILE A 266 -4.71 -16.41 17.90
C ILE A 266 -4.98 -17.18 19.20
N SER A 267 -6.24 -17.28 19.66
CA SER A 267 -6.59 -18.08 20.84
C SER A 267 -6.28 -19.56 20.68
N LYS A 268 -6.30 -20.07 19.46
CA LYS A 268 -5.98 -21.47 19.12
C LYS A 268 -4.49 -21.79 19.12
N LEU A 269 -3.65 -20.75 19.12
CA LEU A 269 -2.20 -20.93 19.12
C LEU A 269 -1.73 -21.31 20.53
N LYS A 270 -0.87 -22.32 20.62
CA LYS A 270 -0.28 -22.76 21.89
C LYS A 270 0.71 -21.75 22.46
N THR A 271 1.44 -21.07 21.58
CA THR A 271 2.49 -20.09 21.89
C THR A 271 2.33 -18.85 21.03
N GLY A 272 3.05 -17.80 21.33
CA GLY A 272 3.08 -16.57 20.56
C GLY A 272 2.27 -15.43 21.17
N THR A 273 2.17 -14.34 20.43
CA THR A 273 1.51 -13.13 20.91
C THR A 273 0.00 -13.33 21.08
N LYS A 274 -0.53 -12.76 22.16
CA LYS A 274 -1.97 -12.64 22.45
C LYS A 274 -2.42 -11.18 22.42
N THR A 275 -1.56 -10.29 21.96
CA THR A 275 -1.81 -8.85 21.89
C THR A 275 -2.31 -8.48 20.52
N ILE A 276 -3.15 -7.46 20.43
CA ILE A 276 -3.58 -6.80 19.19
C ILE A 276 -3.18 -5.34 19.28
N SER A 277 -2.62 -4.78 18.22
CA SER A 277 -2.21 -3.38 18.15
C SER A 277 -3.18 -2.55 17.32
N ILE A 278 -3.34 -1.29 17.68
CA ILE A 278 -4.16 -0.30 16.96
C ILE A 278 -3.21 0.67 16.24
N PHE A 279 -3.43 0.88 14.95
CA PHE A 279 -2.57 1.72 14.11
C PHE A 279 -3.16 3.09 13.80
N ASP A 280 -4.17 3.51 14.55
CA ASP A 280 -4.75 4.85 14.44
C ASP A 280 -3.76 5.92 14.89
N SER A 281 -3.69 7.03 14.17
CA SER A 281 -2.90 8.18 14.58
C SER A 281 -3.39 8.81 15.90
N ASN A 282 -4.67 8.64 16.24
CA ASN A 282 -5.34 9.28 17.37
C ASN A 282 -6.41 8.35 17.97
N TRP A 283 -6.01 7.20 18.49
CA TRP A 283 -6.92 6.33 19.23
C TRP A 283 -7.44 7.02 20.50
N GLY A 284 -8.75 6.89 20.74
CA GLY A 284 -9.46 7.56 21.84
C GLY A 284 -10.03 8.93 21.49
N LEU A 285 -9.90 9.38 20.23
CA LEU A 285 -10.46 10.65 19.77
C LEU A 285 -11.98 10.59 19.59
N PHE A 286 -12.54 9.42 19.28
CA PHE A 286 -13.94 9.25 18.92
C PHE A 286 -14.69 8.43 19.98
N GLU A 287 -15.97 8.74 20.21
CA GLU A 287 -16.86 7.96 21.09
C GLU A 287 -16.90 6.47 20.72
N LYS A 288 -16.77 6.13 19.43
CA LYS A 288 -16.69 4.74 18.98
C LYS A 288 -15.50 3.98 19.55
N ASP A 289 -14.41 4.69 19.86
CA ASP A 289 -13.18 4.07 20.38
C ASP A 289 -13.40 3.55 21.79
N LEU A 290 -14.22 4.26 22.59
CA LEU A 290 -14.64 3.80 23.92
C LEU A 290 -15.47 2.52 23.81
N ARG A 291 -16.41 2.45 22.86
CA ARG A 291 -17.25 1.26 22.62
C ARG A 291 -16.47 0.04 22.12
N LEU A 292 -15.30 0.25 21.57
CA LEU A 292 -14.43 -0.82 21.09
C LEU A 292 -13.43 -1.27 22.17
N ALA A 293 -13.23 -0.44 23.22
CA ALA A 293 -12.34 -0.76 24.33
C ALA A 293 -13.04 -1.60 25.41
N ASP A 294 -14.37 -1.50 25.52
CA ASP A 294 -15.23 -2.33 26.39
C ASP A 294 -15.47 -3.74 25.79
#